data_2b41c4520eb05708c1fab348349d8aaa
#
_entry.id   2b41c4520eb05708c1fab348349d8aaa
#
_cell.length_a   1.000
_cell.length_b   1.000
_cell.length_c   1.000
_cell.angle_alpha   90.00
_cell.angle_beta   90.00
_cell.angle_gamma   90.00
#
_symmetry.space_group_name_H-M   'P 1'
#
loop_
_entity.id
_entity.type
_entity.pdbx_description
1 polymer ?
#
loop_
_entity_poly.entity_id
_entity_poly.type
_entity_poly.pdbx_seq_one_letter_code
_entity_poly.pdbx_strand_id
1 'polypeptide(L)'
;MLVIWEVTQACDLACVHCRASAQPERDPRELSTEQGYRLLDEIRSFGEPLMVFTGGDPLKRPDIFDLARYAVEIGLRTNVTPSATPLLTGEAIARFKTAGISRMAISLDGPDAPSHDDFRGIPGTFERAMFALRSARDIGLDTQLQTTVTRRNMSRLPEMAEIASEVRTRMWSLFFLIVTGRALEGDDLQAPEYEQVFEFMYELSKTAPFGIKTTEAMHYRRYVAQRIKAEHGVTENENAKGVAWRTAGVSDGKGFVFVSHTGEIFPSGFLPVSEGNVRKQSLTELYRHSPLFVALRDSSNLKGKCGICEFREVCGGSLARAYALTGNPFAEEPCCIWQPKVRVTTNGGDKPPTQHTHASDLENRLTGMWLRGPLDGVVREGGLRCIRSNRRQEHKFAPVD
;
A
#
# COMPACT_ATOMS: atom_id res chain seq x y z
N MET A 1 2.77 13.40 -6.47
CA MET A 1 3.31 12.16 -7.08
C MET A 1 4.15 11.42 -6.07
N LEU A 2 4.02 10.10 -5.95
CA LEU A 2 4.83 9.23 -5.11
C LEU A 2 5.52 8.21 -6.01
N VAL A 3 6.84 8.14 -5.94
CA VAL A 3 7.64 7.14 -6.65
C VAL A 3 8.33 6.27 -5.62
N ILE A 4 8.10 4.97 -5.69
CA ILE A 4 8.77 3.98 -4.84
C ILE A 4 9.72 3.16 -5.70
N TRP A 5 10.98 3.08 -5.30
CA TRP A 5 11.95 2.20 -5.91
C TRP A 5 12.38 1.12 -4.91
N GLU A 6 12.07 -0.13 -5.25
CA GLU A 6 12.62 -1.30 -4.58
C GLU A 6 14.05 -1.50 -5.06
N VAL A 7 15.01 -0.96 -4.30
CA VAL A 7 16.42 -0.91 -4.74
C VAL A 7 17.10 -2.27 -4.76
N THR A 8 16.58 -3.21 -3.96
CA THR A 8 17.02 -4.60 -3.85
C THR A 8 15.88 -5.47 -3.35
N GLN A 9 15.88 -6.75 -3.69
CA GLN A 9 14.98 -7.75 -3.08
C GLN A 9 15.66 -8.51 -1.93
N ALA A 10 16.95 -8.28 -1.71
CA ALA A 10 17.69 -8.92 -0.63
C ALA A 10 17.24 -8.45 0.75
N CYS A 11 17.04 -9.40 1.67
CA CYS A 11 16.65 -9.14 3.06
C CYS A 11 17.00 -10.33 3.95
N ASP A 12 17.42 -10.07 5.20
CA ASP A 12 17.68 -11.11 6.19
C ASP A 12 16.43 -11.48 7.01
N LEU A 13 15.28 -10.84 6.75
CA LEU A 13 14.02 -11.16 7.43
C LEU A 13 13.22 -12.21 6.63
N ALA A 14 12.43 -13.01 7.37
CA ALA A 14 11.58 -14.07 6.82
C ALA A 14 10.09 -13.78 7.01
N CYS A 15 9.68 -12.51 6.91
CA CYS A 15 8.32 -12.05 7.20
C CYS A 15 7.25 -12.91 6.52
N VAL A 16 6.23 -13.31 7.28
CA VAL A 16 5.15 -14.20 6.80
C VAL A 16 4.30 -13.57 5.69
N HIS A 17 4.22 -12.24 5.66
CA HIS A 17 3.42 -11.45 4.71
C HIS A 17 4.25 -10.77 3.60
N CYS A 18 5.51 -11.15 3.42
CA CYS A 18 6.43 -10.43 2.53
C CYS A 18 5.93 -10.40 1.09
N ARG A 19 5.51 -9.22 0.64
CA ARG A 19 5.07 -8.96 -0.74
C ARG A 19 6.12 -9.34 -1.78
N ALA A 20 7.37 -8.96 -1.51
CA ALA A 20 8.49 -9.18 -2.43
C ALA A 20 8.99 -10.62 -2.45
N SER A 21 8.55 -11.50 -1.52
CA SER A 21 9.17 -12.81 -1.32
C SER A 21 10.69 -12.71 -1.21
N ALA A 22 11.15 -11.75 -0.40
CA ALA A 22 12.55 -11.37 -0.28
C ALA A 22 13.48 -12.56 -0.08
N GLN A 23 14.68 -12.48 -0.66
CA GLN A 23 15.73 -13.48 -0.66
C GLN A 23 16.94 -12.97 0.14
N PRO A 24 17.79 -13.84 0.69
CA PRO A 24 18.99 -13.40 1.42
C PRO A 24 20.01 -12.66 0.53
N GLU A 25 20.13 -13.07 -0.72
CA GLU A 25 21.14 -12.57 -1.66
C GLU A 25 20.54 -11.55 -2.63
N ARG A 26 21.39 -10.65 -3.12
CA ARG A 26 21.03 -9.66 -4.14
C ARG A 26 20.87 -10.32 -5.51
N ASP A 27 19.89 -9.89 -6.28
CA ASP A 27 19.74 -10.30 -7.68
C ASP A 27 20.83 -9.62 -8.53
N PRO A 28 21.62 -10.36 -9.30
CA PRO A 28 22.65 -9.77 -10.18
C PRO A 28 22.06 -8.86 -11.28
N ARG A 29 20.77 -8.94 -11.51
CA ARG A 29 20.05 -8.08 -12.47
C ARG A 29 19.59 -6.75 -11.86
N GLU A 30 19.90 -6.43 -10.61
CA GLU A 30 19.57 -5.15 -10.01
C GLU A 30 20.13 -3.98 -10.84
N LEU A 31 19.46 -2.83 -10.80
CA LEU A 31 19.97 -1.62 -11.44
C LEU A 31 21.35 -1.27 -10.88
N SER A 32 22.33 -0.98 -11.75
CA SER A 32 23.62 -0.46 -11.31
C SER A 32 23.49 0.92 -10.66
N THR A 33 24.55 1.41 -10.02
CA THR A 33 24.58 2.76 -9.44
C THR A 33 24.28 3.83 -10.49
N GLU A 34 24.90 3.73 -11.68
CA GLU A 34 24.72 4.68 -12.80
C GLU A 34 23.29 4.61 -13.36
N GLN A 35 22.70 3.40 -13.41
CA GLN A 35 21.29 3.25 -13.79
C GLN A 35 20.38 3.85 -12.73
N GLY A 36 20.75 3.74 -11.46
CA GLY A 36 20.07 4.38 -10.34
C GLY A 36 20.06 5.89 -10.45
N TYR A 37 21.21 6.52 -10.74
CA TYR A 37 21.27 7.97 -10.95
C TYR A 37 20.39 8.42 -12.11
N ARG A 38 20.45 7.74 -13.26
CA ARG A 38 19.56 8.05 -14.40
C ARG A 38 18.09 7.93 -14.05
N LEU A 39 17.71 6.91 -13.27
CA LEU A 39 16.33 6.77 -12.79
C LEU A 39 15.93 7.94 -11.89
N LEU A 40 16.82 8.39 -11.00
CA LEU A 40 16.54 9.53 -10.11
C LEU A 40 16.39 10.84 -10.90
N ASP A 41 17.23 11.08 -11.93
CA ASP A 41 17.09 12.22 -12.84
C ASP A 41 15.74 12.20 -13.54
N GLU A 42 15.32 11.04 -14.03
CA GLU A 42 14.03 10.88 -14.67
C GLU A 42 12.86 11.08 -13.69
N ILE A 43 12.97 10.58 -12.47
CA ILE A 43 11.99 10.84 -11.42
C ILE A 43 11.88 12.33 -11.13
N ARG A 44 13.00 13.06 -11.10
CA ARG A 44 13.02 14.51 -10.91
C ARG A 44 12.26 15.26 -12.02
N SER A 45 12.23 14.71 -13.23
CA SER A 45 11.49 15.30 -14.35
C SER A 45 9.95 15.29 -14.19
N PHE A 46 9.40 14.53 -13.22
CA PHE A 46 7.98 14.66 -12.84
C PHE A 46 7.67 16.00 -12.11
N GLY A 47 8.66 16.76 -11.73
CA GLY A 47 8.53 17.95 -10.88
C GLY A 47 9.05 17.68 -9.46
N GLU A 48 8.18 17.72 -8.44
CA GLU A 48 8.56 17.51 -7.03
C GLU A 48 7.90 16.25 -6.44
N PRO A 49 8.17 15.05 -6.97
CA PRO A 49 7.62 13.82 -6.40
C PRO A 49 8.27 13.52 -5.04
N LEU A 50 7.53 12.82 -4.19
CA LEU A 50 8.11 12.14 -3.05
C LEU A 50 8.78 10.85 -3.55
N MET A 51 10.09 10.75 -3.37
CA MET A 51 10.89 9.55 -3.63
C MET A 51 10.97 8.68 -2.39
N VAL A 52 10.77 7.36 -2.52
CA VAL A 52 10.94 6.41 -1.42
C VAL A 52 11.85 5.27 -1.85
N PHE A 53 12.98 5.14 -1.19
CA PHE A 53 13.82 3.95 -1.29
C PHE A 53 13.27 2.86 -0.39
N THR A 54 12.96 1.71 -0.97
CA THR A 54 12.51 0.51 -0.27
C THR A 54 13.23 -0.72 -0.82
N GLY A 55 12.84 -1.90 -0.38
CA GLY A 55 13.39 -3.13 -0.90
C GLY A 55 12.93 -4.33 -0.09
N GLY A 56 13.73 -5.36 -0.11
CA GLY A 56 13.84 -6.28 0.99
C GLY A 56 14.42 -5.49 2.18
N ASP A 57 15.72 -5.24 2.14
CA ASP A 57 16.40 -4.29 3.03
C ASP A 57 17.32 -3.39 2.20
N PRO A 58 17.02 -2.07 2.06
CA PRO A 58 17.86 -1.15 1.32
C PRO A 58 19.33 -1.13 1.78
N LEU A 59 19.61 -1.46 3.04
CA LEU A 59 20.97 -1.52 3.58
C LEU A 59 21.80 -2.70 3.05
N LYS A 60 21.18 -3.67 2.40
CA LYS A 60 21.88 -4.72 1.66
C LYS A 60 22.53 -4.17 0.37
N ARG A 61 22.12 -3.00 -0.10
CA ARG A 61 22.68 -2.34 -1.27
C ARG A 61 23.84 -1.43 -0.87
N PRO A 62 25.08 -1.67 -1.34
CA PRO A 62 26.28 -0.96 -0.85
C PRO A 62 26.27 0.56 -1.12
N ASP A 63 25.68 0.98 -2.25
CA ASP A 63 25.62 2.37 -2.72
C ASP A 63 24.35 3.12 -2.27
N ILE A 64 23.57 2.56 -1.33
CA ILE A 64 22.29 3.17 -0.91
C ILE A 64 22.45 4.61 -0.39
N PHE A 65 23.52 4.89 0.35
CA PHE A 65 23.74 6.22 0.89
C PHE A 65 24.17 7.23 -0.19
N ASP A 66 24.85 6.79 -1.23
CA ASP A 66 25.21 7.63 -2.38
C ASP A 66 23.98 7.95 -3.22
N LEU A 67 23.14 6.95 -3.49
CA LEU A 67 21.85 7.14 -4.14
C LEU A 67 20.92 8.08 -3.35
N ALA A 68 20.88 7.92 -2.02
CA ALA A 68 20.07 8.76 -1.15
C ALA A 68 20.55 10.22 -1.17
N ARG A 69 21.85 10.44 -1.05
CA ARG A 69 22.48 11.77 -1.14
C ARG A 69 22.20 12.40 -2.50
N TYR A 70 22.46 11.70 -3.59
CA TYR A 70 22.20 12.20 -4.95
C TYR A 70 20.75 12.61 -5.15
N ALA A 71 19.80 11.77 -4.72
CA ALA A 71 18.37 12.10 -4.83
C ALA A 71 18.03 13.43 -4.15
N VAL A 72 18.60 13.67 -2.95
CA VAL A 72 18.41 14.92 -2.22
C VAL A 72 19.10 16.10 -2.89
N GLU A 73 20.33 15.93 -3.38
CA GLU A 73 21.12 16.95 -4.08
C GLU A 73 20.41 17.45 -5.35
N ILE A 74 19.75 16.58 -6.10
CA ILE A 74 18.95 16.98 -7.28
C ILE A 74 17.56 17.55 -6.92
N GLY A 75 17.26 17.72 -5.62
CA GLY A 75 16.04 18.35 -5.11
C GLY A 75 14.84 17.44 -4.97
N LEU A 76 15.02 16.12 -4.90
CA LEU A 76 13.94 15.19 -4.54
C LEU A 76 13.72 15.18 -3.04
N ARG A 77 12.46 15.30 -2.62
CA ARG A 77 12.10 14.96 -1.25
C ARG A 77 12.15 13.45 -1.09
N THR A 78 13.06 12.97 -0.23
CA THR A 78 13.43 11.56 -0.19
C THR A 78 13.17 10.92 1.17
N ASN A 79 12.57 9.74 1.16
CA ASN A 79 12.35 8.89 2.32
C ASN A 79 13.03 7.52 2.11
N VAL A 80 13.25 6.78 3.20
CA VAL A 80 13.80 5.42 3.15
C VAL A 80 13.01 4.49 4.07
N THR A 81 12.90 3.22 3.67
CA THR A 81 12.22 2.17 4.44
C THR A 81 13.18 0.98 4.64
N PRO A 82 14.16 1.06 5.57
CA PRO A 82 15.03 -0.06 5.89
C PRO A 82 14.27 -1.13 6.69
N SER A 83 14.77 -2.36 6.64
CA SER A 83 14.32 -3.44 7.51
C SER A 83 15.08 -3.40 8.85
N ALA A 84 14.42 -3.84 9.93
CA ALA A 84 15.03 -3.91 11.26
C ALA A 84 16.00 -5.11 11.38
N THR A 85 17.01 -5.15 10.51
CA THR A 85 18.10 -6.14 10.49
C THR A 85 19.28 -5.64 11.31
N PRO A 86 20.29 -6.47 11.58
CA PRO A 86 21.54 -6.03 12.20
C PRO A 86 22.28 -4.92 11.44
N LEU A 87 21.98 -4.70 10.16
CA LEU A 87 22.55 -3.62 9.35
C LEU A 87 22.01 -2.23 9.74
N LEU A 88 20.85 -2.16 10.37
CA LEU A 88 20.24 -0.91 10.81
C LEU A 88 20.85 -0.44 12.14
N THR A 89 22.10 -0.04 12.10
CA THR A 89 22.85 0.50 13.25
C THR A 89 22.58 2.00 13.47
N GLY A 90 22.96 2.52 14.64
CA GLY A 90 22.91 3.96 14.90
C GLY A 90 23.74 4.78 13.89
N GLU A 91 24.87 4.22 13.41
CA GLU A 91 25.68 4.84 12.35
C GLU A 91 24.92 4.89 11.01
N ALA A 92 24.27 3.79 10.61
CA ALA A 92 23.46 3.77 9.38
C ALA A 92 22.31 4.79 9.44
N ILE A 93 21.65 4.92 10.58
CA ILE A 93 20.59 5.92 10.81
C ILE A 93 21.17 7.35 10.70
N ALA A 94 22.32 7.61 11.32
CA ALA A 94 23.00 8.91 11.22
C ALA A 94 23.44 9.23 9.77
N ARG A 95 23.90 8.25 9.02
CA ARG A 95 24.24 8.40 7.59
C ARG A 95 23.02 8.77 6.75
N PHE A 96 21.85 8.17 6.99
CA PHE A 96 20.61 8.59 6.32
C PHE A 96 20.25 10.03 6.64
N LYS A 97 20.37 10.45 7.91
CA LYS A 97 20.14 11.84 8.31
C LYS A 97 21.10 12.79 7.60
N THR A 98 22.39 12.44 7.54
CA THR A 98 23.43 13.25 6.87
C THR A 98 23.20 13.30 5.35
N ALA A 99 22.71 12.23 4.72
CA ALA A 99 22.33 12.23 3.32
C ALA A 99 21.08 13.08 3.01
N GLY A 100 20.44 13.66 4.02
CA GLY A 100 19.28 14.54 3.85
C GLY A 100 17.94 13.81 3.74
N ILE A 101 17.87 12.53 4.15
CA ILE A 101 16.59 11.80 4.19
C ILE A 101 15.60 12.54 5.08
N SER A 102 14.43 12.82 4.52
CA SER A 102 13.38 13.58 5.22
C SER A 102 12.64 12.73 6.25
N ARG A 103 12.51 11.42 6.00
CA ARG A 103 11.80 10.49 6.90
C ARG A 103 12.29 9.06 6.72
N MET A 104 12.45 8.34 7.82
CA MET A 104 12.73 6.91 7.84
C MET A 104 11.49 6.15 8.29
N ALA A 105 11.04 5.20 7.47
CA ALA A 105 9.91 4.35 7.82
C ALA A 105 10.40 3.02 8.41
N ILE A 106 9.85 2.65 9.57
CA ILE A 106 10.16 1.40 10.27
C ILE A 106 8.87 0.61 10.44
N SER A 107 8.96 -0.67 10.16
CA SER A 107 7.83 -1.58 10.33
C SER A 107 7.75 -2.09 11.76
N LEU A 108 6.53 -2.09 12.31
CA LEU A 108 6.16 -2.70 13.58
C LEU A 108 4.78 -3.35 13.41
N ASP A 109 4.68 -4.68 13.63
CA ASP A 109 3.45 -5.43 13.40
C ASP A 109 2.93 -6.13 14.66
N GLY A 110 3.57 -5.89 15.79
CA GLY A 110 3.15 -6.30 17.12
C GLY A 110 3.68 -5.35 18.18
N PRO A 111 2.99 -5.21 19.32
CA PRO A 111 3.40 -4.30 20.40
C PRO A 111 4.49 -4.88 21.31
N ASP A 112 4.89 -6.12 21.09
CA ASP A 112 5.90 -6.85 21.88
C ASP A 112 6.76 -7.75 20.98
N ALA A 113 7.89 -8.22 21.54
CA ALA A 113 8.82 -9.08 20.83
C ALA A 113 8.16 -10.39 20.35
N PRO A 114 7.38 -11.14 21.15
CA PRO A 114 6.77 -12.37 20.68
C PRO A 114 5.91 -12.18 19.43
N SER A 115 5.01 -11.20 19.43
CA SER A 115 4.08 -10.97 18.31
C SER A 115 4.78 -10.37 17.08
N HIS A 116 5.71 -9.44 17.26
CA HIS A 116 6.41 -8.82 16.16
C HIS A 116 7.42 -9.77 15.52
N ASP A 117 8.22 -10.46 16.32
CA ASP A 117 9.28 -11.35 15.84
C ASP A 117 8.68 -12.56 15.09
N ASP A 118 7.55 -13.12 15.58
CA ASP A 118 6.81 -14.17 14.86
C ASP A 118 6.34 -13.68 13.48
N PHE A 119 5.82 -12.45 13.42
CA PHE A 119 5.37 -11.85 12.17
C PHE A 119 6.52 -11.59 11.18
N ARG A 120 7.70 -11.22 11.70
CA ARG A 120 8.91 -10.95 10.91
C ARG A 120 9.74 -12.20 10.64
N GLY A 121 9.46 -13.31 11.33
CA GLY A 121 10.10 -14.60 11.18
C GLY A 121 11.54 -14.66 11.69
N ILE A 122 12.00 -13.64 12.43
CA ILE A 122 13.37 -13.54 12.96
C ILE A 122 13.35 -12.94 14.37
N PRO A 123 13.89 -13.66 15.39
CA PRO A 123 13.97 -13.15 16.75
C PRO A 123 14.78 -11.86 16.87
N GLY A 124 14.37 -11.00 17.81
CA GLY A 124 15.03 -9.74 18.13
C GLY A 124 14.75 -8.61 17.14
N THR A 125 13.81 -8.78 16.20
CA THR A 125 13.42 -7.70 15.25
C THR A 125 12.65 -6.59 15.94
N PHE A 126 11.85 -6.92 16.98
CA PHE A 126 11.15 -5.92 17.79
C PHE A 126 12.13 -4.94 18.45
N GLU A 127 13.12 -5.48 19.17
CA GLU A 127 14.10 -4.65 19.87
C GLU A 127 14.90 -3.78 18.88
N ARG A 128 15.26 -4.32 17.72
CA ARG A 128 15.93 -3.53 16.66
C ARG A 128 15.04 -2.45 16.07
N ALA A 129 13.74 -2.73 15.87
CA ALA A 129 12.80 -1.72 15.40
C ALA A 129 12.64 -0.58 16.43
N MET A 130 12.49 -0.92 17.72
CA MET A 130 12.39 0.05 18.81
C MET A 130 13.68 0.85 18.97
N PHE A 131 14.84 0.20 18.88
CA PHE A 131 16.15 0.89 18.86
C PHE A 131 16.22 1.89 17.72
N ALA A 132 15.85 1.49 16.49
CA ALA A 132 15.91 2.35 15.32
C ALA A 132 14.98 3.57 15.43
N LEU A 133 13.75 3.37 15.94
CA LEU A 133 12.78 4.45 16.15
C LEU A 133 13.29 5.46 17.19
N ARG A 134 13.83 4.98 18.32
CA ARG A 134 14.40 5.84 19.37
C ARG A 134 15.64 6.55 18.88
N SER A 135 16.57 5.87 18.22
CA SER A 135 17.78 6.46 17.67
C SER A 135 17.49 7.56 16.64
N ALA A 136 16.51 7.34 15.75
CA ALA A 136 16.10 8.35 14.78
C ALA A 136 15.50 9.59 15.47
N ARG A 137 14.64 9.39 16.46
CA ARG A 137 14.08 10.48 17.29
C ARG A 137 15.18 11.31 17.94
N ASP A 138 16.16 10.64 18.55
CA ASP A 138 17.21 11.29 19.35
C ASP A 138 18.13 12.17 18.48
N ILE A 139 18.30 11.85 17.21
CA ILE A 139 19.02 12.70 16.23
C ILE A 139 18.11 13.62 15.42
N GLY A 140 16.81 13.66 15.70
CA GLY A 140 15.84 14.50 15.00
C GLY A 140 15.56 14.08 13.55
N LEU A 141 15.66 12.79 13.23
CA LEU A 141 15.18 12.23 11.96
C LEU A 141 13.72 11.82 12.13
N ASP A 142 12.83 12.45 11.34
CA ASP A 142 11.41 12.09 11.35
C ASP A 142 11.21 10.60 11.06
N THR A 143 10.30 9.96 11.80
CA THR A 143 9.95 8.55 11.57
C THR A 143 8.52 8.39 11.07
N GLN A 144 8.29 7.29 10.37
CA GLN A 144 6.99 6.75 10.03
C GLN A 144 6.91 5.32 10.53
N LEU A 145 5.93 5.06 11.37
CA LEU A 145 5.61 3.68 11.74
C LEU A 145 4.78 3.04 10.64
N GLN A 146 5.10 1.79 10.27
CA GLN A 146 4.35 1.00 9.30
C GLN A 146 3.87 -0.29 9.96
N THR A 147 2.59 -0.59 9.82
CA THR A 147 1.98 -1.81 10.34
C THR A 147 1.18 -2.48 9.25
N THR A 148 1.46 -3.74 8.97
CA THR A 148 0.59 -4.55 8.12
C THR A 148 -0.54 -5.12 8.98
N VAL A 149 -1.74 -4.60 8.76
CA VAL A 149 -2.94 -5.00 9.50
C VAL A 149 -3.42 -6.36 8.99
N THR A 150 -3.54 -7.29 9.90
CA THR A 150 -4.00 -8.66 9.66
C THR A 150 -4.88 -9.13 10.82
N ARG A 151 -5.50 -10.30 10.71
CA ARG A 151 -6.22 -10.91 11.84
C ARG A 151 -5.32 -11.22 13.04
N ARG A 152 -4.02 -11.38 12.84
CA ARG A 152 -3.07 -11.65 13.93
C ARG A 152 -2.89 -10.46 14.86
N ASN A 153 -3.05 -9.23 14.35
CA ASN A 153 -2.70 -8.03 15.12
C ASN A 153 -3.78 -6.95 15.19
N MET A 154 -4.93 -7.10 14.51
CA MET A 154 -5.98 -6.06 14.52
C MET A 154 -6.46 -5.70 15.93
N SER A 155 -6.55 -6.68 16.85
CA SER A 155 -6.96 -6.45 18.23
C SER A 155 -5.89 -5.76 19.10
N ARG A 156 -4.63 -5.74 18.64
CA ARG A 156 -3.47 -5.15 19.31
C ARG A 156 -3.10 -3.74 18.80
N LEU A 157 -3.87 -3.19 17.85
CA LEU A 157 -3.62 -1.85 17.31
C LEU A 157 -3.65 -0.74 18.38
N PRO A 158 -4.49 -0.78 19.42
CA PRO A 158 -4.44 0.23 20.48
C PRO A 158 -3.08 0.29 21.20
N GLU A 159 -2.49 -0.85 21.54
CA GLU A 159 -1.17 -0.93 22.17
C GLU A 159 -0.07 -0.38 21.23
N MET A 160 -0.20 -0.64 19.95
CA MET A 160 0.73 -0.09 18.94
C MET A 160 0.59 1.43 18.77
N ALA A 161 -0.60 1.99 18.96
CA ALA A 161 -0.80 3.44 18.99
C ALA A 161 -0.09 4.11 20.18
N GLU A 162 -0.04 3.45 21.32
CA GLU A 162 0.74 3.90 22.48
C GLU A 162 2.23 3.95 22.17
N ILE A 163 2.77 2.89 21.53
CA ILE A 163 4.16 2.87 21.06
C ILE A 163 4.42 4.00 20.06
N ALA A 164 3.53 4.19 19.08
CA ALA A 164 3.65 5.26 18.09
C ALA A 164 3.75 6.65 18.75
N SER A 165 3.02 6.86 19.84
CA SER A 165 3.07 8.08 20.65
C SER A 165 4.38 8.18 21.45
N GLU A 166 4.82 7.09 22.11
CA GLU A 166 6.06 7.02 22.90
C GLU A 166 7.29 7.37 22.05
N VAL A 167 7.39 6.74 20.86
CA VAL A 167 8.53 6.98 19.95
C VAL A 167 8.40 8.30 19.18
N ARG A 168 7.32 9.05 19.37
CA ARG A 168 7.03 10.33 18.70
C ARG A 168 7.11 10.22 17.19
N THR A 169 6.54 9.16 16.62
CA THR A 169 6.49 9.02 15.17
C THR A 169 5.72 10.19 14.53
N ARG A 170 6.13 10.61 13.36
CA ARG A 170 5.44 11.68 12.62
C ARG A 170 4.16 11.20 11.96
N MET A 171 4.12 9.91 11.63
CA MET A 171 3.01 9.27 10.92
C MET A 171 2.95 7.79 11.24
N TRP A 172 1.75 7.27 11.40
CA TRP A 172 1.47 5.84 11.41
C TRP A 172 0.71 5.43 10.15
N SER A 173 1.32 4.57 9.35
CA SER A 173 0.72 4.01 8.13
C SER A 173 0.27 2.58 8.37
N LEU A 174 -1.03 2.35 8.26
CA LEU A 174 -1.64 1.04 8.34
C LEU A 174 -1.80 0.49 6.91
N PHE A 175 -1.05 -0.56 6.63
CA PHE A 175 -1.10 -1.31 5.37
C PHE A 175 -2.08 -2.45 5.54
N PHE A 176 -3.14 -2.47 4.76
CA PHE A 176 -4.07 -3.59 4.77
C PHE A 176 -3.56 -4.68 3.83
N LEU A 177 -3.53 -5.91 4.34
CA LEU A 177 -2.91 -7.03 3.64
C LEU A 177 -3.48 -7.20 2.23
N ILE A 178 -2.60 -7.40 1.26
CA ILE A 178 -2.93 -7.94 -0.06
C ILE A 178 -2.33 -9.34 -0.14
N VAL A 179 -3.12 -10.31 -0.54
CA VAL A 179 -2.67 -11.71 -0.68
C VAL A 179 -1.77 -11.82 -1.90
N THR A 180 -0.49 -11.53 -1.69
CA THR A 180 0.58 -11.58 -2.70
C THR A 180 1.90 -11.96 -2.04
N GLY A 181 2.86 -12.49 -2.80
CA GLY A 181 4.13 -12.96 -2.25
C GLY A 181 3.94 -14.11 -1.27
N ARG A 182 4.41 -13.92 -0.01
CA ARG A 182 4.25 -14.92 1.07
C ARG A 182 2.97 -14.77 1.88
N ALA A 183 2.17 -13.73 1.64
CA ALA A 183 0.94 -13.48 2.37
C ALA A 183 -0.07 -14.62 2.21
N LEU A 184 -0.72 -15.00 3.31
CA LEU A 184 -1.74 -16.05 3.33
C LEU A 184 -3.14 -15.44 3.38
N GLU A 185 -4.08 -16.05 2.66
CA GLU A 185 -5.49 -15.63 2.62
C GLU A 185 -6.14 -15.62 4.01
N GLY A 186 -5.79 -16.60 4.88
CA GLY A 186 -6.33 -16.69 6.23
C GLY A 186 -5.93 -15.55 7.16
N ASP A 187 -4.91 -14.78 6.80
CA ASP A 187 -4.44 -13.62 7.57
C ASP A 187 -5.14 -12.31 7.17
N ASP A 188 -5.82 -12.26 6.01
CA ASP A 188 -6.55 -11.06 5.57
C ASP A 188 -7.83 -10.86 6.40
N LEU A 189 -8.21 -9.59 6.55
CA LEU A 189 -9.43 -9.19 7.25
C LEU A 189 -10.66 -9.48 6.39
N GLN A 190 -11.78 -9.76 7.05
CA GLN A 190 -13.09 -9.73 6.40
C GLN A 190 -13.67 -8.31 6.34
N ALA A 191 -14.60 -8.08 5.44
CA ALA A 191 -15.20 -6.77 5.24
C ALA A 191 -15.73 -6.09 6.53
N PRO A 192 -16.39 -6.77 7.49
CA PRO A 192 -16.77 -6.16 8.78
C PRO A 192 -15.57 -5.80 9.67
N GLU A 193 -14.47 -6.59 9.62
CA GLU A 193 -13.26 -6.32 10.39
C GLU A 193 -12.53 -5.05 9.88
N TYR A 194 -12.61 -4.78 8.56
CA TYR A 194 -12.14 -3.51 8.01
C TYR A 194 -12.86 -2.31 8.63
N GLU A 195 -14.18 -2.36 8.76
CA GLU A 195 -14.95 -1.25 9.36
C GLU A 195 -14.58 -1.05 10.84
N GLN A 196 -14.33 -2.13 11.59
CA GLN A 196 -13.87 -2.03 13.00
C GLN A 196 -12.51 -1.32 13.09
N VAL A 197 -11.57 -1.68 12.21
CA VAL A 197 -10.27 -0.99 12.16
C VAL A 197 -10.43 0.46 11.71
N PHE A 198 -11.33 0.74 10.77
CA PHE A 198 -11.62 2.12 10.33
C PHE A 198 -12.21 2.97 11.43
N GLU A 199 -13.10 2.42 12.26
CA GLU A 199 -13.65 3.11 13.42
C GLU A 199 -12.54 3.46 14.41
N PHE A 200 -11.71 2.48 14.77
CA PHE A 200 -10.54 2.71 15.63
C PHE A 200 -9.63 3.82 15.08
N MET A 201 -9.28 3.75 13.80
CA MET A 201 -8.41 4.75 13.15
C MET A 201 -9.04 6.13 13.13
N TYR A 202 -10.33 6.22 12.86
CA TYR A 202 -11.06 7.49 12.81
C TYR A 202 -11.10 8.15 14.19
N GLU A 203 -11.46 7.40 15.23
CA GLU A 203 -11.48 7.93 16.60
C GLU A 203 -10.08 8.32 17.08
N LEU A 204 -9.08 7.48 16.84
CA LEU A 204 -7.67 7.79 17.15
C LEU A 204 -7.21 9.06 16.42
N SER A 205 -7.62 9.28 15.18
CA SER A 205 -7.20 10.44 14.38
C SER A 205 -7.61 11.79 14.97
N LYS A 206 -8.61 11.81 15.88
CA LYS A 206 -9.10 13.02 16.56
C LYS A 206 -8.13 13.49 17.66
N THR A 207 -7.35 12.58 18.24
CA THR A 207 -6.52 12.85 19.42
C THR A 207 -5.05 12.52 19.26
N ALA A 208 -4.69 11.68 18.27
CA ALA A 208 -3.31 11.25 18.08
C ALA A 208 -2.37 12.42 17.77
N PRO A 209 -1.16 12.47 18.37
CA PRO A 209 -0.16 13.50 18.09
C PRO A 209 0.58 13.28 16.77
N PHE A 210 0.20 12.26 16.00
CA PHE A 210 0.79 11.86 14.72
C PHE A 210 -0.29 11.72 13.63
N GLY A 211 0.13 11.81 12.36
CA GLY A 211 -0.77 11.55 11.25
C GLY A 211 -1.07 10.06 11.09
N ILE A 212 -2.30 9.73 10.68
CA ILE A 212 -2.73 8.36 10.39
C ILE A 212 -3.05 8.23 8.91
N LYS A 213 -2.62 7.13 8.28
CA LYS A 213 -2.80 6.89 6.86
C LYS A 213 -3.07 5.42 6.59
N THR A 214 -3.93 5.12 5.63
CA THR A 214 -4.10 3.76 5.07
C THR A 214 -3.25 3.55 3.82
N THR A 215 -2.87 2.30 3.58
CA THR A 215 -2.39 1.80 2.29
C THR A 215 -3.20 0.54 1.97
N GLU A 216 -3.65 0.40 0.73
CA GLU A 216 -4.49 -0.69 0.23
C GLU A 216 -5.85 -0.83 0.96
N ALA A 217 -6.36 0.28 1.50
CA ALA A 217 -7.71 0.38 2.05
C ALA A 217 -8.33 1.75 1.68
N MET A 218 -8.49 1.99 0.37
CA MET A 218 -9.02 3.26 -0.16
C MET A 218 -10.45 3.54 0.36
N HIS A 219 -11.21 2.50 0.71
CA HIS A 219 -12.56 2.63 1.27
C HIS A 219 -12.61 3.23 2.69
N TYR A 220 -11.47 3.38 3.37
CA TYR A 220 -11.37 4.24 4.55
C TYR A 220 -11.76 5.70 4.24
N ARG A 221 -11.49 6.19 3.03
CA ARG A 221 -11.89 7.54 2.62
C ARG A 221 -13.42 7.69 2.58
N ARG A 222 -14.13 6.65 2.10
CA ARG A 222 -15.58 6.58 2.16
C ARG A 222 -16.07 6.60 3.62
N TYR A 223 -15.45 5.79 4.49
CA TYR A 223 -15.78 5.73 5.92
C TYR A 223 -15.64 7.12 6.57
N VAL A 224 -14.51 7.79 6.39
CA VAL A 224 -14.27 9.14 6.92
C VAL A 224 -15.29 10.15 6.41
N ALA A 225 -15.60 10.16 5.11
CA ALA A 225 -16.59 11.05 4.53
C ALA A 225 -17.99 10.85 5.16
N GLN A 226 -18.37 9.59 5.39
CA GLN A 226 -19.64 9.24 6.04
C GLN A 226 -19.69 9.68 7.51
N ARG A 227 -18.59 9.50 8.26
CA ARG A 227 -18.50 9.93 9.67
C ARG A 227 -18.55 11.45 9.80
N ILE A 228 -17.79 12.19 8.99
CA ILE A 228 -17.82 13.66 8.98
C ILE A 228 -19.24 14.17 8.68
N LYS A 229 -19.91 13.58 7.70
CA LYS A 229 -21.28 13.96 7.36
C LYS A 229 -22.26 13.67 8.51
N ALA A 230 -22.10 12.55 9.19
CA ALA A 230 -22.96 12.16 10.31
C ALA A 230 -22.74 13.07 11.54
N GLU A 231 -21.50 13.45 11.84
CA GLU A 231 -21.14 14.23 13.02
C GLU A 231 -21.39 15.75 12.85
N HIS A 232 -21.20 16.27 11.63
CA HIS A 232 -21.22 17.72 11.40
C HIS A 232 -22.29 18.20 10.42
N GLY A 233 -23.07 17.29 9.83
CA GLY A 233 -24.11 17.65 8.87
C GLY A 233 -23.61 18.28 7.56
N VAL A 234 -22.30 18.29 7.32
CA VAL A 234 -21.64 19.03 6.25
C VAL A 234 -21.41 18.12 5.04
N THR A 235 -21.67 18.66 3.85
CA THR A 235 -21.24 18.04 2.58
C THR A 235 -19.73 18.23 2.37
N GLU A 236 -19.11 17.28 1.71
CA GLU A 236 -17.69 16.96 1.55
C GLU A 236 -16.67 18.12 1.38
N ASN A 237 -17.08 19.36 1.09
CA ASN A 237 -16.18 20.40 0.61
C ASN A 237 -15.60 21.35 1.66
N GLU A 238 -16.12 21.42 2.88
CA GLU A 238 -15.76 22.55 3.78
C GLU A 238 -14.86 22.22 4.97
N ASN A 239 -14.76 20.97 5.44
CA ASN A 239 -13.98 20.65 6.65
C ASN A 239 -13.00 19.48 6.57
N ALA A 240 -12.77 18.91 5.39
CA ALA A 240 -11.89 17.77 5.23
C ALA A 240 -10.40 18.17 5.15
N LYS A 241 -9.89 18.97 6.06
CA LYS A 241 -8.47 19.37 6.12
C LYS A 241 -7.55 18.32 6.77
N GLY A 242 -8.08 17.13 7.10
CA GLY A 242 -7.30 16.04 7.71
C GLY A 242 -6.43 15.27 6.72
N VAL A 243 -5.46 14.49 7.25
CA VAL A 243 -4.48 13.70 6.48
C VAL A 243 -5.15 12.67 5.55
N ALA A 244 -6.26 12.07 5.96
CA ALA A 244 -7.00 11.11 5.13
C ALA A 244 -7.51 11.72 3.82
N TRP A 245 -7.83 13.01 3.83
CA TRP A 245 -8.33 13.73 2.66
C TRP A 245 -7.21 14.27 1.75
N ARG A 246 -6.04 14.59 2.31
CA ARG A 246 -4.87 15.03 1.52
C ARG A 246 -4.33 13.95 0.57
N THR A 247 -4.62 12.69 0.84
CA THR A 247 -4.27 11.56 -0.03
C THR A 247 -5.43 11.12 -0.93
N ALA A 248 -6.56 11.86 -0.93
CA ALA A 248 -7.64 11.60 -1.84
C ALA A 248 -7.15 11.64 -3.29
N GLY A 249 -7.44 10.59 -4.04
CA GLY A 249 -7.02 10.46 -5.42
C GLY A 249 -5.68 9.76 -5.67
N VAL A 250 -4.88 9.41 -4.65
CA VAL A 250 -3.70 8.54 -4.81
C VAL A 250 -4.12 7.09 -4.69
N SER A 251 -3.85 6.29 -5.70
CA SER A 251 -4.05 4.84 -5.74
C SER A 251 -3.10 4.21 -6.75
N ASP A 252 -3.19 2.90 -6.98
CA ASP A 252 -2.36 2.20 -7.97
C ASP A 252 -2.41 2.91 -9.33
N GLY A 253 -1.27 3.37 -9.83
CA GLY A 253 -1.14 4.08 -11.11
C GLY A 253 -1.71 5.52 -11.14
N LYS A 254 -2.37 5.98 -10.08
CA LYS A 254 -2.91 7.33 -9.95
C LYS A 254 -2.14 8.12 -8.89
N GLY A 255 -1.22 8.97 -9.31
CA GLY A 255 -0.31 9.69 -8.40
C GLY A 255 0.73 8.78 -7.72
N PHE A 256 0.89 7.55 -8.22
CA PHE A 256 1.76 6.52 -7.68
C PHE A 256 2.41 5.71 -8.80
N VAL A 257 3.68 5.38 -8.66
CA VAL A 257 4.40 4.42 -9.51
C VAL A 257 5.44 3.67 -8.67
N PHE A 258 5.66 2.42 -9.01
CA PHE A 258 6.64 1.55 -8.38
C PHE A 258 7.64 1.05 -9.41
N VAL A 259 8.93 1.10 -9.06
CA VAL A 259 10.02 0.54 -9.86
C VAL A 259 10.66 -0.60 -9.07
N SER A 260 10.78 -1.78 -9.67
CA SER A 260 11.43 -2.93 -9.04
C SER A 260 12.95 -2.81 -9.04
N HIS A 261 13.60 -3.68 -8.30
CA HIS A 261 15.07 -3.80 -8.27
C HIS A 261 15.68 -4.11 -9.64
N THR A 262 14.93 -4.78 -10.53
CA THR A 262 15.35 -5.06 -11.91
C THR A 262 14.92 -3.99 -12.91
N GLY A 263 14.28 -2.90 -12.45
CA GLY A 263 13.88 -1.77 -13.27
C GLY A 263 12.51 -1.91 -13.94
N GLU A 264 11.72 -2.94 -13.63
CA GLU A 264 10.34 -3.07 -14.11
C GLU A 264 9.44 -2.01 -13.49
N ILE A 265 8.52 -1.46 -14.29
CA ILE A 265 7.61 -0.38 -13.91
C ILE A 265 6.21 -0.94 -13.65
N PHE A 266 5.69 -0.70 -12.45
CA PHE A 266 4.38 -1.16 -12.00
C PHE A 266 3.51 0.00 -11.49
N PRO A 267 2.17 -0.12 -11.56
CA PRO A 267 1.26 0.87 -10.97
C PRO A 267 1.41 1.01 -9.45
N SER A 268 1.72 -0.09 -8.77
CA SER A 268 2.12 -0.13 -7.35
C SER A 268 2.92 -1.39 -7.05
N GLY A 269 3.50 -1.47 -5.86
CA GLY A 269 4.19 -2.67 -5.41
C GLY A 269 3.24 -3.86 -5.15
N PHE A 270 1.94 -3.65 -5.11
CA PHE A 270 0.93 -4.68 -4.85
C PHE A 270 0.12 -5.07 -6.10
N LEU A 271 0.25 -4.33 -7.19
CA LEU A 271 -0.37 -4.64 -8.48
C LEU A 271 0.73 -5.06 -9.47
N PRO A 272 1.03 -6.37 -9.59
CA PRO A 272 2.19 -6.90 -10.31
C PRO A 272 1.96 -6.98 -11.83
N VAL A 273 1.47 -5.90 -12.43
CA VAL A 273 1.28 -5.78 -13.88
C VAL A 273 2.32 -4.81 -14.41
N SER A 274 3.38 -5.32 -15.04
CA SER A 274 4.47 -4.50 -15.59
C SER A 274 4.07 -3.86 -16.90
N GLU A 275 4.37 -2.56 -17.04
CA GLU A 275 4.17 -1.80 -18.30
C GLU A 275 5.48 -1.56 -19.06
N GLY A 276 6.61 -1.96 -18.51
CA GLY A 276 7.90 -1.81 -19.16
C GLY A 276 9.07 -1.77 -18.18
N ASN A 277 10.23 -1.35 -18.67
CA ASN A 277 11.46 -1.36 -17.88
C ASN A 277 12.27 -0.07 -18.12
N VAL A 278 12.72 0.58 -17.03
CA VAL A 278 13.47 1.84 -17.05
C VAL A 278 14.80 1.76 -17.82
N ARG A 279 15.31 0.56 -18.11
CA ARG A 279 16.48 0.38 -18.96
C ARG A 279 16.21 0.63 -20.45
N LYS A 280 14.95 0.53 -20.85
CA LYS A 280 14.54 0.54 -22.26
C LYS A 280 13.58 1.69 -22.61
N GLN A 281 12.86 2.20 -21.62
CA GLN A 281 11.75 3.12 -21.83
C GLN A 281 11.75 4.20 -20.76
N SER A 282 11.24 5.37 -21.09
CA SER A 282 11.07 6.46 -20.13
C SER A 282 9.94 6.15 -19.15
N LEU A 283 10.26 6.24 -17.84
CA LEU A 283 9.30 6.11 -16.75
C LEU A 283 8.18 7.16 -16.86
N THR A 284 8.54 8.40 -17.19
CA THR A 284 7.59 9.50 -17.30
C THR A 284 6.64 9.33 -18.47
N GLU A 285 7.13 8.87 -19.62
CA GLU A 285 6.30 8.59 -20.79
C GLU A 285 5.36 7.41 -20.52
N LEU A 286 5.87 6.31 -19.96
CA LEU A 286 5.02 5.17 -19.60
C LEU A 286 3.94 5.56 -18.60
N TYR A 287 4.31 6.27 -17.54
CA TYR A 287 3.33 6.72 -16.55
C TYR A 287 2.25 7.61 -17.16
N ARG A 288 2.60 8.50 -18.10
CA ARG A 288 1.66 9.44 -18.70
C ARG A 288 0.76 8.78 -19.73
N HIS A 289 1.31 7.89 -20.55
CA HIS A 289 0.71 7.52 -21.84
C HIS A 289 0.45 6.01 -22.00
N SER A 290 0.98 5.12 -21.16
CA SER A 290 0.69 3.71 -21.34
C SER A 290 -0.79 3.40 -21.10
N PRO A 291 -1.38 2.48 -21.86
CA PRO A 291 -2.82 2.17 -21.78
C PRO A 291 -3.26 1.78 -20.37
N LEU A 292 -2.45 1.01 -19.64
CA LEU A 292 -2.78 0.60 -18.27
C LEU A 292 -2.83 1.80 -17.34
N PHE A 293 -1.78 2.63 -17.30
CA PHE A 293 -1.74 3.79 -16.41
C PHE A 293 -2.85 4.80 -16.73
N VAL A 294 -3.17 5.00 -18.02
CA VAL A 294 -4.31 5.84 -18.43
C VAL A 294 -5.62 5.26 -17.93
N ALA A 295 -5.84 3.95 -18.11
CA ALA A 295 -7.07 3.29 -17.68
C ALA A 295 -7.23 3.28 -16.13
N LEU A 296 -6.15 3.09 -15.36
CA LEU A 296 -6.19 3.10 -13.90
C LEU A 296 -6.54 4.48 -13.31
N ARG A 297 -6.30 5.56 -14.05
CA ARG A 297 -6.66 6.92 -13.63
C ARG A 297 -8.11 7.30 -13.91
N ASP A 298 -8.78 6.54 -14.76
CA ASP A 298 -10.18 6.77 -15.15
C ASP A 298 -11.13 5.91 -14.32
N SER A 299 -11.81 6.55 -13.37
CA SER A 299 -12.78 5.89 -12.47
C SER A 299 -13.99 5.30 -13.21
N SER A 300 -14.25 5.70 -14.46
CA SER A 300 -15.32 5.13 -15.27
C SER A 300 -15.08 3.67 -15.67
N ASN A 301 -13.83 3.21 -15.61
CA ASN A 301 -13.46 1.81 -15.86
C ASN A 301 -13.82 0.87 -14.70
N LEU A 302 -14.11 1.39 -13.50
CA LEU A 302 -14.50 0.58 -12.36
C LEU A 302 -15.80 -0.17 -12.62
N LYS A 303 -15.87 -1.42 -12.15
CA LYS A 303 -17.00 -2.33 -12.34
C LYS A 303 -17.72 -2.64 -11.03
N GLY A 304 -18.82 -3.36 -11.13
CA GLY A 304 -19.62 -3.78 -9.98
C GLY A 304 -20.09 -2.59 -9.13
N LYS A 305 -20.17 -2.79 -7.82
CA LYS A 305 -20.60 -1.74 -6.87
C LYS A 305 -19.69 -0.50 -6.88
N CYS A 306 -18.39 -0.65 -7.16
CA CYS A 306 -17.47 0.48 -7.24
C CYS A 306 -17.75 1.39 -8.43
N GLY A 307 -18.18 0.83 -9.58
CA GLY A 307 -18.50 1.59 -10.79
C GLY A 307 -19.72 2.52 -10.65
N ILE A 308 -20.69 2.15 -9.80
CA ILE A 308 -21.92 2.93 -9.55
C ILE A 308 -21.89 3.68 -8.21
N CYS A 309 -20.76 3.57 -7.46
CA CYS A 309 -20.65 4.12 -6.12
C CYS A 309 -20.53 5.65 -6.16
N GLU A 310 -21.27 6.33 -5.27
CA GLU A 310 -21.16 7.77 -5.08
C GLU A 310 -19.79 8.23 -4.59
N PHE A 311 -19.00 7.31 -4.01
CA PHE A 311 -17.65 7.58 -3.52
C PHE A 311 -16.55 7.15 -4.52
N ARG A 312 -16.88 6.75 -5.75
CA ARG A 312 -15.90 6.17 -6.69
C ARG A 312 -14.70 7.09 -6.97
N GLU A 313 -14.90 8.40 -7.03
CA GLU A 313 -13.85 9.37 -7.34
C GLU A 313 -12.83 9.53 -6.20
N VAL A 314 -13.30 9.44 -4.96
CA VAL A 314 -12.44 9.62 -3.78
C VAL A 314 -11.89 8.30 -3.23
N CYS A 315 -12.61 7.20 -3.49
CA CYS A 315 -12.31 5.87 -2.99
C CYS A 315 -11.75 4.97 -4.10
N GLY A 316 -12.59 4.50 -5.00
CA GLY A 316 -12.23 3.59 -6.09
C GLY A 316 -11.94 2.14 -5.69
N GLY A 317 -11.84 1.83 -4.39
CA GLY A 317 -11.38 0.53 -3.89
C GLY A 317 -9.87 0.35 -4.01
N SER A 318 -9.34 -0.79 -3.54
CA SER A 318 -7.96 -1.22 -3.80
C SER A 318 -7.93 -2.01 -5.11
N LEU A 319 -7.31 -1.42 -6.14
CA LEU A 319 -7.17 -2.07 -7.45
C LEU A 319 -6.26 -3.29 -7.34
N ALA A 320 -5.27 -3.24 -6.46
CA ALA A 320 -4.39 -4.36 -6.18
C ALA A 320 -5.15 -5.53 -5.52
N ARG A 321 -6.06 -5.27 -4.56
CA ARG A 321 -6.87 -6.34 -3.95
C ARG A 321 -7.87 -6.90 -4.95
N ALA A 322 -8.54 -6.04 -5.72
CA ALA A 322 -9.43 -6.48 -6.78
C ALA A 322 -8.69 -7.41 -7.76
N TYR A 323 -7.49 -7.02 -8.18
CA TYR A 323 -6.65 -7.84 -9.06
C TYR A 323 -6.22 -9.16 -8.40
N ALA A 324 -5.73 -9.13 -7.16
CA ALA A 324 -5.26 -10.33 -6.47
C ALA A 324 -6.35 -11.39 -6.31
N LEU A 325 -7.62 -10.97 -6.16
CA LEU A 325 -8.74 -11.89 -5.94
C LEU A 325 -9.51 -12.25 -7.22
N THR A 326 -9.46 -11.42 -8.26
CA THR A 326 -10.28 -11.62 -9.47
C THR A 326 -9.50 -11.66 -10.77
N GLY A 327 -8.21 -11.30 -10.77
CA GLY A 327 -7.40 -11.08 -11.97
C GLY A 327 -7.73 -9.77 -12.70
N ASN A 328 -8.69 -8.99 -12.24
CA ASN A 328 -9.11 -7.73 -12.88
C ASN A 328 -8.99 -6.55 -11.89
N PRO A 329 -8.09 -5.57 -12.11
CA PRO A 329 -7.92 -4.45 -11.22
C PRO A 329 -9.15 -3.52 -11.15
N PHE A 330 -10.02 -3.57 -12.16
CA PHE A 330 -11.24 -2.76 -12.22
C PHE A 330 -12.45 -3.42 -11.56
N ALA A 331 -12.32 -4.64 -11.05
CA ALA A 331 -13.39 -5.29 -10.30
C ALA A 331 -13.74 -4.51 -9.01
N GLU A 332 -14.91 -4.78 -8.46
CA GLU A 332 -15.32 -4.15 -7.21
C GLU A 332 -14.42 -4.55 -6.04
N GLU A 333 -14.25 -3.63 -5.08
CA GLU A 333 -13.54 -3.89 -3.81
C GLU A 333 -14.30 -4.96 -2.99
N PRO A 334 -13.72 -6.16 -2.83
CA PRO A 334 -14.42 -7.27 -2.19
C PRO A 334 -14.61 -7.08 -0.68
N CYS A 335 -13.68 -6.33 -0.04
CA CYS A 335 -13.69 -6.09 1.41
C CYS A 335 -14.47 -4.83 1.82
N CYS A 336 -15.20 -4.19 0.92
CA CYS A 336 -16.07 -3.06 1.25
C CYS A 336 -17.50 -3.55 1.53
N ILE A 337 -18.04 -3.22 2.71
CA ILE A 337 -19.45 -3.58 3.06
C ILE A 337 -20.47 -2.62 2.44
N TRP A 338 -20.04 -1.45 1.98
CA TRP A 338 -20.94 -0.42 1.47
C TRP A 338 -21.67 -0.89 0.21
N GLN A 339 -22.99 -0.66 0.21
CA GLN A 339 -23.84 -0.87 -0.94
C GLN A 339 -24.28 0.49 -1.46
N PRO A 340 -23.88 0.88 -2.68
CA PRO A 340 -24.29 2.14 -3.28
C PRO A 340 -25.80 2.22 -3.44
N LYS A 341 -26.37 3.43 -3.26
CA LYS A 341 -27.78 3.67 -3.57
C LYS A 341 -27.97 3.68 -5.08
N VAL A 342 -28.64 2.69 -5.62
CA VAL A 342 -29.04 2.69 -7.03
C VAL A 342 -30.00 3.85 -7.22
N ARG A 343 -29.59 4.90 -7.93
CA ARG A 343 -30.54 5.92 -8.41
C ARG A 343 -31.36 5.28 -9.51
N VAL A 344 -32.58 4.88 -9.20
CA VAL A 344 -33.58 4.55 -10.23
C VAL A 344 -33.91 5.88 -10.92
N THR A 345 -33.29 6.14 -12.05
CA THR A 345 -33.70 7.24 -12.93
C THR A 345 -35.04 6.84 -13.56
N THR A 346 -36.10 7.44 -13.09
CA THR A 346 -37.48 7.24 -13.60
C THR A 346 -37.73 8.04 -14.90
N ASN A 347 -36.72 8.48 -15.61
CA ASN A 347 -36.86 9.16 -16.89
C ASN A 347 -36.18 8.34 -18.00
N GLY A 348 -37.02 7.84 -18.92
CA GLY A 348 -36.55 7.15 -20.11
C GLY A 348 -35.78 8.13 -20.99
N GLY A 349 -34.56 7.76 -21.35
CA GLY A 349 -33.83 8.45 -22.41
C GLY A 349 -32.29 8.45 -22.35
N ASP A 350 -31.66 7.83 -21.38
CA ASP A 350 -30.18 7.77 -21.41
C ASP A 350 -29.69 6.52 -22.15
N LYS A 351 -29.03 6.75 -23.28
CA LYS A 351 -28.24 5.73 -23.98
C LYS A 351 -27.19 5.18 -23.02
N PRO A 352 -26.96 3.85 -22.99
CA PRO A 352 -25.86 3.27 -22.25
C PRO A 352 -24.56 3.96 -22.70
N PRO A 353 -23.62 4.22 -21.78
CA PRO A 353 -22.34 4.84 -22.13
C PRO A 353 -21.68 3.97 -23.21
N THR A 354 -21.26 4.62 -24.29
CA THR A 354 -20.53 4.00 -25.37
C THR A 354 -19.33 3.27 -24.83
N GLN A 355 -19.29 1.95 -25.03
CA GLN A 355 -18.13 1.13 -24.70
C GLN A 355 -16.93 1.68 -25.46
N HIS A 356 -15.99 2.27 -24.74
CA HIS A 356 -14.71 2.64 -25.32
C HIS A 356 -13.92 1.36 -25.61
N THR A 357 -13.53 1.16 -26.85
CA THR A 357 -12.85 0.00 -27.44
C THR A 357 -11.50 -0.34 -26.77
N HIS A 358 -10.99 0.50 -25.90
CA HIS A 358 -9.72 0.28 -25.19
C HIS A 358 -9.79 -0.68 -24.00
N ALA A 359 -10.96 -0.87 -23.39
CA ALA A 359 -11.09 -1.77 -22.21
C ALA A 359 -11.05 -3.25 -22.63
N SER A 360 -11.60 -3.61 -23.82
CA SER A 360 -11.60 -4.98 -24.32
C SER A 360 -10.20 -5.46 -24.72
N ASP A 361 -9.37 -4.58 -25.29
CA ASP A 361 -7.98 -4.89 -25.63
C ASP A 361 -7.11 -5.07 -24.39
N LEU A 362 -7.39 -4.33 -23.31
CA LEU A 362 -6.69 -4.46 -22.06
C LEU A 362 -7.08 -5.75 -21.32
N GLU A 363 -8.36 -6.14 -21.33
CA GLU A 363 -8.84 -7.41 -20.79
C GLU A 363 -8.22 -8.61 -21.53
N ASN A 364 -8.10 -8.51 -22.85
CA ASN A 364 -7.46 -9.56 -23.67
C ASN A 364 -5.93 -9.64 -23.42
N ARG A 365 -5.26 -8.51 -23.18
CA ARG A 365 -3.84 -8.49 -22.81
C ARG A 365 -3.59 -9.03 -21.41
N LEU A 366 -4.45 -8.71 -20.45
CA LEU A 366 -4.38 -9.22 -19.08
C LEU A 366 -4.62 -10.73 -19.05
N THR A 367 -5.60 -11.25 -19.79
CA THR A 367 -5.87 -12.69 -19.94
C THR A 367 -4.77 -13.42 -20.73
N GLY A 368 -4.19 -12.78 -21.75
CA GLY A 368 -3.11 -13.37 -22.55
C GLY A 368 -1.76 -13.47 -21.81
N MET A 369 -1.51 -12.67 -20.77
CA MET A 369 -0.32 -12.74 -19.93
C MET A 369 -0.31 -13.96 -18.99
N TRP A 370 -1.47 -14.51 -18.63
CA TRP A 370 -1.58 -15.72 -17.82
C TRP A 370 -1.08 -16.99 -18.53
N LEU A 371 -0.99 -16.97 -19.87
CA LEU A 371 -0.56 -18.12 -20.66
C LEU A 371 0.96 -18.16 -20.93
N ARG A 372 1.74 -17.18 -20.48
CA ARG A 372 3.18 -17.07 -20.76
C ARG A 372 4.01 -16.58 -19.57
N GLY A 373 3.93 -17.24 -18.43
CA GLY A 373 4.84 -17.01 -17.32
C GLY A 373 5.24 -18.35 -16.69
N PRO A 374 6.51 -18.54 -16.28
CA PRO A 374 6.90 -19.78 -15.61
C PRO A 374 6.45 -19.71 -14.16
N LEU A 375 5.28 -20.26 -13.88
CA LEU A 375 4.90 -20.76 -12.57
C LEU A 375 4.71 -22.27 -12.73
N ASP A 376 5.82 -22.98 -12.64
CA ASP A 376 5.79 -24.42 -12.46
C ASP A 376 5.17 -24.73 -11.09
N GLY A 377 4.03 -25.38 -11.15
CA GLY A 377 3.49 -26.24 -10.13
C GLY A 377 2.73 -25.58 -8.97
N VAL A 378 1.52 -25.09 -9.22
CA VAL A 378 0.33 -25.39 -8.40
C VAL A 378 -0.91 -24.95 -9.18
N VAL A 379 -1.56 -25.87 -9.84
CA VAL A 379 -2.95 -25.70 -10.30
C VAL A 379 -3.82 -25.73 -9.04
N ARG A 380 -4.39 -24.60 -8.67
CA ARG A 380 -5.47 -24.55 -7.67
C ARG A 380 -6.79 -24.41 -8.39
N GLU A 381 -7.50 -25.52 -8.52
CA GLU A 381 -8.95 -25.50 -8.66
C GLU A 381 -9.54 -25.04 -7.31
N GLY A 382 -10.17 -23.92 -7.28
CA GLY A 382 -10.85 -23.40 -6.10
C GLY A 382 -11.27 -21.96 -6.30
N GLY A 383 -12.48 -21.74 -6.80
CA GLY A 383 -13.07 -20.40 -6.89
C GLY A 383 -13.14 -19.75 -5.52
N LEU A 384 -12.40 -18.67 -5.35
CA LEU A 384 -12.38 -17.81 -4.16
C LEU A 384 -13.77 -17.21 -3.92
N ARG A 385 -14.40 -17.65 -2.86
CA ARG A 385 -15.62 -17.05 -2.32
C ARG A 385 -15.23 -16.26 -1.08
N CYS A 386 -15.25 -14.95 -1.16
CA CYS A 386 -15.54 -14.13 0.01
C CYS A 386 -16.95 -14.57 0.47
N ILE A 387 -17.03 -15.37 1.52
CA ILE A 387 -18.27 -16.04 1.93
C ILE A 387 -19.27 -14.98 2.36
N ARG A 388 -20.29 -14.74 1.54
CA ARG A 388 -21.51 -14.05 1.98
C ARG A 388 -22.17 -14.95 3.02
N SER A 389 -21.98 -14.65 4.30
CA SER A 389 -22.78 -15.29 5.35
C SER A 389 -24.18 -14.72 5.35
N ASN A 390 -25.06 -15.27 4.51
CA ASN A 390 -26.50 -15.15 4.66
C ASN A 390 -26.97 -16.40 5.41
N ARG A 391 -26.87 -16.41 6.72
CA ARG A 391 -27.68 -17.26 7.60
C ARG A 391 -28.20 -16.44 8.76
N ARG A 392 -29.49 -16.10 8.69
CA ARG A 392 -30.28 -15.85 9.89
C ARG A 392 -30.25 -17.13 10.72
N GLN A 393 -29.60 -17.10 11.88
CA GLN A 393 -29.83 -18.07 12.94
C GLN A 393 -30.63 -17.39 14.03
N GLU A 394 -31.89 -17.79 14.13
CA GLU A 394 -32.75 -17.57 15.29
C GLU A 394 -32.13 -18.36 16.45
N HIS A 395 -31.62 -17.66 17.45
CA HIS A 395 -31.27 -18.28 18.73
C HIS A 395 -32.51 -18.32 19.61
N LYS A 396 -33.09 -19.52 19.75
CA LYS A 396 -33.99 -19.85 20.87
C LYS A 396 -33.08 -20.11 22.08
N PHE A 397 -33.24 -19.29 23.11
CA PHE A 397 -32.72 -19.61 24.43
C PHE A 397 -33.65 -20.64 25.08
N ALA A 398 -33.09 -21.75 25.57
CA ALA A 398 -33.73 -22.65 26.52
C ALA A 398 -33.16 -22.35 27.91
N PRO A 399 -34.01 -22.39 28.97
CA PRO A 399 -33.52 -22.16 30.33
C PRO A 399 -32.82 -23.40 30.87
N VAL A 400 -31.81 -23.16 31.66
CA VAL A 400 -31.12 -24.17 32.47
C VAL A 400 -31.71 -24.15 33.87
N ASP A 401 -32.19 -25.31 34.36
CA ASP A 401 -32.45 -25.62 35.75
C ASP A 401 -31.16 -25.80 36.50
#